data_6a6e57d228512b7fc921041259fa3c5f
#
_entry.id   6a6e57d228512b7fc921041259fa3c5f
#
_cell.length_a   1.000
_cell.length_b   1.000
_cell.length_c   1.000
_cell.angle_alpha   90.00
_cell.angle_beta   90.00
_cell.angle_gamma   90.00
#
_symmetry.space_group_name_H-M   'P 1'
#
loop_
_entity.id
_entity.type
_entity.pdbx_description
1 polymer ?
#
loop_
_entity_poly.entity_id
_entity_poly.type
_entity_poly.pdbx_seq_one_letter_code
_entity_poly.pdbx_strand_id
1 'polypeptide(L)'
;MTKKILWIFVLAVAWTASPAAVKSPPKEMSEETKECVNCHKKDNPGIIQQWGSSKHYGANVGCYECHAADPGDPDAYLHDGKKVKKHISIIVSPKDCANCHEKAATEMTESHHAKGGRIIGSLDNLLAEVIEGNNSLKTPAFPDGVSPAAVSGCWQCHGSLVKVIGDGQLDPATWPNTGIGRINPDGSEGSCSACHSRHKFSSAQARNPENCGKCHLGPDHPQMEIYEESKHGIAFHANKDEMNLDSPKWIVGEDYTAAPTCATCHMSATKNQDITHDIGNRISWNNRPPVSIRPEVSDQKYGLKSASIKWEERRDNMKDVCQACHSENWVDNFYIQYDALINLYNEKYAKPGLKLMEVAKPLLKPSKFSNKIDWTWFELWHHEGRRARHAAAMMGPDYTHWHGTYDLAKHWYSKFVPELEELIEKGKAAGGDKASAAAKLQVALDDMLNSDDHKWYLDKLTDAQKKMRKAAVDRFKEQMDGKVGSSR
;
A
#
# COMPACT_ATOMS: atom_id res chain seq x y z
N MET A 1 0.11 -57.37 -37.01
CA MET A 1 -0.40 -56.70 -35.80
C MET A 1 -0.38 -55.21 -36.02
N THR A 2 -1.48 -54.67 -36.52
CA THR A 2 -1.64 -53.24 -36.89
C THR A 2 -2.26 -52.50 -35.73
N LYS A 3 -1.53 -51.56 -35.11
CA LYS A 3 -2.03 -50.69 -34.06
C LYS A 3 -2.84 -49.53 -34.71
N LYS A 4 -4.13 -49.51 -34.45
CA LYS A 4 -4.98 -48.36 -34.76
C LYS A 4 -4.76 -47.27 -33.72
N ILE A 5 -4.29 -46.10 -34.15
CA ILE A 5 -4.19 -44.88 -33.32
C ILE A 5 -5.55 -44.17 -33.44
N LEU A 6 -6.22 -44.05 -32.31
CA LEU A 6 -7.48 -43.32 -32.18
C LEU A 6 -7.17 -41.84 -31.87
N TRP A 7 -7.46 -40.95 -32.80
CA TRP A 7 -7.36 -39.49 -32.59
C TRP A 7 -8.65 -39.02 -31.91
N ILE A 8 -8.55 -38.62 -30.66
CA ILE A 8 -9.63 -37.91 -29.96
C ILE A 8 -9.51 -36.41 -30.27
N PHE A 9 -10.41 -35.90 -31.10
CA PHE A 9 -10.58 -34.47 -31.28
C PHE A 9 -11.30 -33.89 -30.06
N VAL A 10 -10.58 -33.17 -29.19
CA VAL A 10 -11.18 -32.34 -28.15
C VAL A 10 -11.61 -31.02 -28.80
N LEU A 11 -12.90 -30.87 -29.07
CA LEU A 11 -13.50 -29.59 -29.44
C LEU A 11 -13.45 -28.65 -28.21
N ALA A 12 -12.47 -27.74 -28.18
CA ALA A 12 -12.48 -26.63 -27.25
C ALA A 12 -13.57 -25.62 -27.70
N VAL A 13 -14.71 -25.65 -27.04
CA VAL A 13 -15.73 -24.60 -27.17
C VAL A 13 -15.16 -23.38 -26.42
N ALA A 14 -14.56 -22.45 -27.17
CA ALA A 14 -14.22 -21.16 -26.66
C ALA A 14 -15.52 -20.37 -26.38
N TRP A 15 -15.89 -20.27 -25.13
CA TRP A 15 -16.90 -19.33 -24.66
C TRP A 15 -16.31 -17.92 -24.82
N THR A 16 -16.62 -17.26 -25.92
CA THR A 16 -16.40 -15.82 -26.04
C THR A 16 -17.52 -15.14 -25.26
N ALA A 17 -17.27 -14.84 -23.99
CA ALA A 17 -18.08 -13.89 -23.27
C ALA A 17 -17.94 -12.54 -24.00
N SER A 18 -18.98 -12.10 -24.67
CA SER A 18 -19.05 -10.72 -25.15
C SER A 18 -18.92 -9.79 -23.97
N PRO A 19 -18.07 -8.76 -24.02
CA PRO A 19 -18.02 -7.78 -22.95
C PRO A 19 -19.43 -7.19 -22.79
N ALA A 20 -19.91 -7.18 -21.54
CA ALA A 20 -21.18 -6.56 -21.22
C ALA A 20 -21.11 -5.08 -21.64
N ALA A 21 -22.07 -4.61 -22.41
CA ALA A 21 -22.09 -3.22 -22.87
C ALA A 21 -22.18 -2.28 -21.65
N VAL A 22 -21.25 -1.33 -21.54
CA VAL A 22 -21.24 -0.31 -20.49
C VAL A 22 -22.59 0.42 -20.49
N LYS A 23 -23.26 0.44 -19.35
CA LYS A 23 -24.58 1.07 -19.20
C LYS A 23 -24.44 2.59 -19.24
N SER A 24 -25.26 3.25 -20.04
CA SER A 24 -25.41 4.70 -19.98
C SER A 24 -26.29 5.11 -18.80
N PRO A 25 -26.07 6.32 -18.23
CA PRO A 25 -26.96 6.84 -17.19
C PRO A 25 -28.42 6.84 -17.62
N PRO A 26 -29.37 6.57 -16.70
CA PRO A 26 -30.78 6.62 -16.97
C PRO A 26 -31.22 8.01 -17.45
N LYS A 27 -32.19 8.08 -18.39
CA LYS A 27 -32.75 9.38 -18.85
C LYS A 27 -33.56 10.09 -17.78
N GLU A 28 -34.12 9.33 -16.84
CA GLU A 28 -34.90 9.81 -15.71
C GLU A 28 -34.68 8.89 -14.50
N MET A 29 -34.97 9.38 -13.32
CA MET A 29 -34.85 8.62 -12.06
C MET A 29 -35.85 7.48 -12.05
N SER A 30 -35.42 6.27 -11.74
CA SER A 30 -36.26 5.08 -11.63
C SER A 30 -37.37 5.22 -10.59
N GLU A 31 -38.51 4.57 -10.81
CA GLU A 31 -39.57 4.54 -9.83
C GLU A 31 -39.15 3.86 -8.53
N GLU A 32 -38.32 2.81 -8.64
CA GLU A 32 -37.71 2.13 -7.49
C GLU A 32 -36.91 3.09 -6.61
N THR A 33 -36.04 3.90 -7.22
CA THR A 33 -35.28 4.93 -6.46
C THR A 33 -36.21 5.96 -5.82
N LYS A 34 -37.27 6.42 -6.52
CA LYS A 34 -38.26 7.35 -5.94
C LYS A 34 -38.94 6.75 -4.70
N GLU A 35 -39.28 5.45 -4.75
CA GLU A 35 -39.86 4.73 -3.61
C GLU A 35 -38.88 4.65 -2.44
N CYS A 36 -37.59 4.31 -2.70
CA CYS A 36 -36.53 4.32 -1.67
C CYS A 36 -36.43 5.69 -0.98
N VAL A 37 -36.34 6.76 -1.77
CA VAL A 37 -36.24 8.14 -1.25
C VAL A 37 -37.45 8.51 -0.40
N ASN A 38 -38.67 8.09 -0.76
CA ASN A 38 -39.88 8.42 0.01
C ASN A 38 -39.84 7.94 1.47
N CYS A 39 -39.22 6.78 1.74
CA CYS A 39 -39.05 6.27 3.09
C CYS A 39 -37.73 6.80 3.71
N HIS A 40 -36.61 6.61 3.04
CA HIS A 40 -35.29 6.92 3.59
C HIS A 40 -35.01 8.41 3.83
N LYS A 41 -35.76 9.33 3.21
CA LYS A 41 -35.70 10.76 3.56
C LYS A 41 -36.14 11.06 4.99
N LYS A 42 -36.90 10.16 5.63
CA LYS A 42 -37.31 10.27 7.03
C LYS A 42 -36.40 9.48 7.95
N ASP A 43 -36.05 8.26 7.54
CA ASP A 43 -35.32 7.31 8.37
C ASP A 43 -33.79 7.54 8.34
N ASN A 44 -33.26 7.96 7.16
CA ASN A 44 -31.84 8.15 6.92
C ASN A 44 -31.55 9.46 6.16
N PRO A 45 -31.95 10.64 6.66
CA PRO A 45 -31.88 11.90 5.93
C PRO A 45 -30.45 12.27 5.48
N GLY A 46 -29.43 11.88 6.23
CA GLY A 46 -28.03 12.12 5.88
C GLY A 46 -27.59 11.42 4.59
N ILE A 47 -28.07 10.19 4.36
CA ILE A 47 -27.81 9.46 3.11
C ILE A 47 -28.41 10.20 1.93
N ILE A 48 -29.66 10.64 2.06
CA ILE A 48 -30.38 11.38 1.02
C ILE A 48 -29.71 12.72 0.70
N GLN A 49 -29.25 13.45 1.71
CA GLN A 49 -28.50 14.71 1.51
C GLN A 49 -27.18 14.48 0.78
N GLN A 50 -26.41 13.46 1.17
CA GLN A 50 -25.13 13.14 0.55
C GLN A 50 -25.33 12.73 -0.92
N TRP A 51 -26.25 11.81 -1.20
CA TRP A 51 -26.59 11.39 -2.54
C TRP A 51 -27.14 12.55 -3.38
N GLY A 52 -28.07 13.34 -2.86
CA GLY A 52 -28.66 14.49 -3.52
C GLY A 52 -27.65 15.58 -3.92
N SER A 53 -26.46 15.60 -3.28
CA SER A 53 -25.34 16.48 -3.64
C SER A 53 -24.31 15.82 -4.56
N SER A 54 -24.53 14.59 -5.02
CA SER A 54 -23.62 13.81 -5.84
C SER A 54 -23.81 14.05 -7.34
N LYS A 55 -22.77 13.76 -8.12
CA LYS A 55 -22.88 13.72 -9.60
C LYS A 55 -23.82 12.60 -10.06
N HIS A 56 -23.95 11.51 -9.29
CA HIS A 56 -24.89 10.43 -9.57
C HIS A 56 -26.34 10.89 -9.55
N TYR A 57 -26.71 11.70 -8.55
CA TYR A 57 -28.04 12.31 -8.53
C TYR A 57 -28.33 13.12 -9.77
N GLY A 58 -27.38 13.98 -10.17
CA GLY A 58 -27.49 14.78 -11.42
C GLY A 58 -27.55 13.95 -12.70
N ALA A 59 -27.10 12.70 -12.65
CA ALA A 59 -27.15 11.73 -13.75
C ALA A 59 -28.31 10.73 -13.63
N ASN A 60 -29.28 10.96 -12.75
CA ASN A 60 -30.40 10.06 -12.45
C ASN A 60 -30.02 8.65 -11.97
N VAL A 61 -28.79 8.46 -11.46
CA VAL A 61 -28.33 7.22 -10.87
C VAL A 61 -28.65 7.27 -9.37
N GLY A 62 -29.54 6.39 -8.93
CA GLY A 62 -30.06 6.45 -7.57
C GLY A 62 -29.77 5.20 -6.73
N CYS A 63 -30.60 5.01 -5.74
CA CYS A 63 -30.41 3.94 -4.77
C CYS A 63 -30.48 2.57 -5.44
N TYR A 64 -31.51 2.35 -6.23
CA TYR A 64 -31.76 1.05 -6.85
C TYR A 64 -30.71 0.67 -7.90
N GLU A 65 -30.18 1.65 -8.65
CA GLU A 65 -29.16 1.41 -9.67
C GLU A 65 -27.85 0.87 -9.09
N CYS A 66 -27.60 1.12 -7.79
CA CYS A 66 -26.41 0.64 -7.07
C CYS A 66 -26.71 -0.56 -6.16
N HIS A 67 -27.90 -0.61 -5.56
CA HIS A 67 -28.26 -1.61 -4.55
C HIS A 67 -29.15 -2.74 -5.08
N ALA A 68 -29.59 -2.72 -6.35
CA ALA A 68 -30.32 -3.84 -6.91
C ALA A 68 -29.49 -5.12 -6.87
N ALA A 69 -30.10 -6.21 -6.43
CA ALA A 69 -29.47 -7.52 -6.40
C ALA A 69 -30.38 -8.55 -7.06
N ASP A 70 -29.75 -9.55 -7.70
CA ASP A 70 -30.47 -10.72 -8.15
C ASP A 70 -30.80 -11.64 -6.98
N PRO A 71 -31.97 -12.35 -6.97
CA PRO A 71 -32.32 -13.24 -5.87
C PRO A 71 -31.32 -14.34 -5.59
N GLY A 72 -30.41 -14.62 -6.51
CA GLY A 72 -29.33 -15.61 -6.38
C GLY A 72 -28.01 -15.05 -5.84
N ASP A 73 -27.91 -13.75 -5.67
CA ASP A 73 -26.68 -13.15 -5.11
C ASP A 73 -26.51 -13.52 -3.63
N PRO A 74 -25.31 -13.83 -3.18
CA PRO A 74 -25.07 -14.34 -1.82
C PRO A 74 -25.58 -13.43 -0.71
N ASP A 75 -25.52 -12.11 -0.90
CA ASP A 75 -25.93 -11.09 0.08
C ASP A 75 -27.22 -10.37 -0.33
N ALA A 76 -27.95 -10.92 -1.31
CA ALA A 76 -29.27 -10.43 -1.64
C ALA A 76 -30.26 -10.75 -0.54
N TYR A 77 -31.01 -9.76 -0.12
CA TYR A 77 -32.14 -9.96 0.77
C TYR A 77 -33.39 -9.24 0.24
N LEU A 78 -34.56 -9.83 0.54
CA LEU A 78 -35.82 -9.22 0.17
C LEU A 78 -36.10 -8.03 1.08
N HIS A 79 -35.96 -6.83 0.55
CA HIS A 79 -36.35 -5.61 1.28
C HIS A 79 -37.86 -5.50 1.31
N ASP A 80 -38.47 -5.80 2.48
CA ASP A 80 -39.91 -5.74 2.68
C ASP A 80 -40.33 -4.41 3.32
N GLY A 81 -40.20 -3.34 2.55
CA GLY A 81 -40.85 -2.07 2.91
C GLY A 81 -42.34 -2.12 2.57
N LYS A 82 -43.16 -1.28 3.22
CA LYS A 82 -44.64 -1.26 3.08
C LYS A 82 -45.14 -1.20 1.62
N LYS A 83 -44.25 -0.86 0.64
CA LYS A 83 -44.60 -0.74 -0.78
C LYS A 83 -43.54 -1.33 -1.73
N VAL A 84 -42.34 -1.65 -1.25
CA VAL A 84 -41.23 -2.11 -2.09
C VAL A 84 -40.87 -3.53 -1.70
N LYS A 85 -41.13 -4.48 -2.60
CA LYS A 85 -40.64 -5.86 -2.47
C LYS A 85 -39.58 -6.08 -3.55
N LYS A 86 -38.34 -5.76 -3.22
CA LYS A 86 -37.20 -5.88 -4.13
C LYS A 86 -36.04 -6.57 -3.44
N HIS A 87 -35.29 -7.37 -4.17
CA HIS A 87 -34.03 -7.87 -3.70
C HIS A 87 -32.97 -6.76 -3.82
N ILE A 88 -32.28 -6.51 -2.73
CA ILE A 88 -31.20 -5.53 -2.68
C ILE A 88 -30.02 -6.12 -1.93
N SER A 89 -28.80 -5.58 -2.18
CA SER A 89 -27.61 -5.79 -1.38
C SER A 89 -27.22 -4.51 -0.63
N ILE A 90 -26.79 -4.66 0.62
CA ILE A 90 -26.17 -3.56 1.39
C ILE A 90 -24.80 -3.22 0.82
N ILE A 91 -24.07 -4.24 0.33
CA ILE A 91 -22.73 -4.08 -0.20
C ILE A 91 -22.80 -3.77 -1.68
N VAL A 92 -22.37 -2.55 -2.03
CA VAL A 92 -22.07 -2.20 -3.42
C VAL A 92 -20.62 -2.57 -3.67
N SER A 93 -20.40 -3.49 -4.58
CA SER A 93 -19.12 -4.07 -4.95
C SER A 93 -18.50 -3.37 -6.16
N PRO A 94 -17.24 -3.67 -6.52
CA PRO A 94 -16.66 -3.22 -7.78
C PRO A 94 -17.41 -3.73 -9.02
N LYS A 95 -18.10 -4.89 -8.95
CA LYS A 95 -18.92 -5.39 -10.08
C LYS A 95 -20.11 -4.48 -10.38
N ASP A 96 -20.77 -3.97 -9.33
CA ASP A 96 -21.88 -3.04 -9.51
C ASP A 96 -21.43 -1.73 -10.16
N CYS A 97 -20.29 -1.21 -9.69
CA CYS A 97 -19.66 -0.02 -10.26
C CYS A 97 -19.24 -0.23 -11.73
N ALA A 98 -18.74 -1.42 -12.06
CA ALA A 98 -18.29 -1.79 -13.41
C ALA A 98 -19.40 -1.71 -14.47
N ASN A 99 -20.68 -1.81 -14.09
CA ASN A 99 -21.80 -1.64 -15.00
C ASN A 99 -21.73 -0.31 -15.78
N CYS A 100 -21.14 0.75 -15.19
CA CYS A 100 -20.96 2.07 -15.81
C CYS A 100 -19.50 2.52 -15.84
N HIS A 101 -18.66 2.07 -14.90
CA HIS A 101 -17.28 2.48 -14.71
C HIS A 101 -16.29 1.31 -14.95
N GLU A 102 -16.47 0.58 -16.06
CA GLU A 102 -15.73 -0.66 -16.37
C GLU A 102 -14.22 -0.49 -16.28
N LYS A 103 -13.63 0.53 -16.95
CA LYS A 103 -12.18 0.78 -16.93
C LYS A 103 -11.66 0.98 -15.52
N ALA A 104 -12.29 1.86 -14.73
CA ALA A 104 -11.86 2.17 -13.38
C ALA A 104 -11.98 0.98 -12.43
N ALA A 105 -13.08 0.21 -12.55
CA ALA A 105 -13.29 -0.99 -11.76
C ALA A 105 -12.27 -2.08 -12.10
N THR A 106 -11.98 -2.31 -13.39
CA THR A 106 -10.96 -3.27 -13.84
C THR A 106 -9.58 -2.90 -13.33
N GLU A 107 -9.14 -1.66 -13.56
CA GLU A 107 -7.83 -1.18 -13.07
C GLU A 107 -7.70 -1.31 -11.55
N MET A 108 -8.76 -0.97 -10.80
CA MET A 108 -8.77 -1.09 -9.34
C MET A 108 -8.70 -2.55 -8.90
N THR A 109 -9.49 -3.46 -9.48
CA THR A 109 -9.52 -4.88 -9.09
C THR A 109 -8.23 -5.62 -9.44
N GLU A 110 -7.49 -5.16 -10.44
CA GLU A 110 -6.16 -5.66 -10.81
C GLU A 110 -5.02 -5.01 -10.02
N SER A 111 -5.31 -4.04 -9.15
CA SER A 111 -4.30 -3.28 -8.38
C SER A 111 -3.99 -3.90 -7.02
N HIS A 112 -2.91 -3.43 -6.39
CA HIS A 112 -2.55 -3.79 -5.02
C HIS A 112 -3.66 -3.45 -4.01
N HIS A 113 -4.41 -2.38 -4.23
CA HIS A 113 -5.47 -1.96 -3.33
C HIS A 113 -6.57 -3.01 -3.22
N ALA A 114 -7.03 -3.59 -4.33
CA ALA A 114 -8.04 -4.64 -4.29
C ALA A 114 -7.56 -5.92 -3.58
N LYS A 115 -6.24 -6.16 -3.57
CA LYS A 115 -5.63 -7.32 -2.93
C LYS A 115 -5.26 -7.08 -1.46
N GLY A 116 -5.58 -5.91 -0.90
CA GLY A 116 -5.26 -5.53 0.47
C GLY A 116 -5.67 -6.57 1.51
N GLY A 117 -6.89 -7.11 1.41
CA GLY A 117 -7.38 -8.14 2.30
C GLY A 117 -6.63 -9.48 2.20
N ARG A 118 -6.10 -9.83 1.01
CA ARG A 118 -5.26 -11.03 0.82
C ARG A 118 -3.82 -10.80 1.27
N ILE A 119 -3.33 -9.58 1.13
CA ILE A 119 -1.95 -9.20 1.49
C ILE A 119 -1.76 -9.13 2.99
N ILE A 120 -2.83 -8.95 3.77
CA ILE A 120 -2.77 -8.93 5.24
C ILE A 120 -2.20 -10.24 5.85
N GLY A 121 -2.14 -11.34 5.12
CA GLY A 121 -1.42 -12.57 5.49
C GLY A 121 0.11 -12.44 5.47
N SER A 122 0.66 -11.22 5.38
CA SER A 122 2.09 -10.90 5.48
C SER A 122 2.55 -10.82 6.95
N LEU A 123 3.77 -10.30 7.18
CA LEU A 123 4.29 -10.07 8.52
C LEU A 123 3.41 -9.15 9.39
N ASP A 124 2.73 -8.19 8.76
CA ASP A 124 1.83 -7.28 9.47
C ASP A 124 0.66 -8.05 10.11
N ASN A 125 0.13 -9.05 9.38
CA ASN A 125 -0.91 -9.93 9.94
C ASN A 125 -0.36 -10.82 11.06
N LEU A 126 0.89 -11.27 10.96
CA LEU A 126 1.51 -12.05 12.02
C LEU A 126 1.67 -11.23 13.32
N LEU A 127 1.93 -9.91 13.21
CA LEU A 127 1.91 -9.02 14.36
C LEU A 127 0.51 -8.90 14.98
N ALA A 128 -0.53 -8.85 14.17
CA ALA A 128 -1.90 -8.88 14.68
C ALA A 128 -2.17 -10.18 15.45
N GLU A 129 -1.74 -11.34 14.96
CA GLU A 129 -1.83 -12.62 15.69
C GLU A 129 -1.08 -12.58 17.03
N VAL A 130 0.10 -11.99 17.07
CA VAL A 130 0.89 -11.82 18.31
C VAL A 130 0.17 -10.93 19.31
N ILE A 131 -0.46 -9.84 18.85
CA ILE A 131 -1.23 -8.92 19.70
C ILE A 131 -2.51 -9.59 20.20
N GLU A 132 -3.22 -10.31 19.36
CA GLU A 132 -4.48 -10.99 19.67
C GLU A 132 -4.28 -12.28 20.49
N GLY A 133 -3.12 -12.91 20.39
CA GLY A 133 -2.72 -14.09 21.17
C GLY A 133 -3.62 -15.31 20.96
N ASN A 134 -4.17 -15.55 19.77
CA ASN A 134 -5.15 -16.60 19.46
C ASN A 134 -6.47 -16.51 20.26
N ASN A 135 -6.67 -15.43 21.00
CA ASN A 135 -7.90 -15.18 21.74
C ASN A 135 -8.59 -13.96 21.17
N SER A 136 -9.47 -14.19 20.21
CA SER A 136 -10.45 -13.17 19.81
C SER A 136 -11.26 -12.73 21.03
N LEU A 137 -11.65 -11.46 21.05
CA LEU A 137 -12.49 -10.91 22.12
C LEU A 137 -13.84 -11.64 22.17
N LYS A 138 -14.06 -12.49 23.15
CA LYS A 138 -15.29 -13.24 23.33
C LYS A 138 -16.29 -12.43 24.14
N THR A 139 -17.50 -12.36 23.64
CA THR A 139 -18.63 -11.73 24.32
C THR A 139 -19.86 -12.63 24.20
N PRO A 140 -20.93 -12.40 24.97
CA PRO A 140 -22.19 -13.13 24.78
C PRO A 140 -22.77 -13.07 23.37
N ALA A 141 -22.55 -11.94 22.66
CA ALA A 141 -22.95 -11.76 21.26
C ALA A 141 -22.00 -12.44 20.26
N PHE A 142 -20.76 -12.70 20.67
CA PHE A 142 -19.71 -13.32 19.84
C PHE A 142 -19.02 -14.43 20.64
N PRO A 143 -19.63 -15.60 20.82
CA PRO A 143 -19.07 -16.67 21.64
C PRO A 143 -17.76 -17.23 21.08
N ASP A 144 -17.59 -17.18 19.76
CA ASP A 144 -16.36 -17.58 19.06
C ASP A 144 -15.30 -16.47 19.00
N GLY A 145 -15.69 -15.25 19.38
CA GLY A 145 -14.82 -14.08 19.43
C GLY A 145 -14.86 -13.21 18.18
N VAL A 146 -14.50 -11.94 18.36
CA VAL A 146 -14.27 -10.96 17.29
C VAL A 146 -12.84 -10.50 17.36
N SER A 147 -12.13 -10.55 16.22
CA SER A 147 -10.75 -10.07 16.14
C SER A 147 -10.68 -8.55 16.42
N PRO A 148 -9.75 -8.08 17.27
CA PRO A 148 -9.45 -6.66 17.40
C PRO A 148 -9.06 -5.98 16.08
N ALA A 149 -8.59 -6.74 15.10
CA ALA A 149 -8.30 -6.26 13.76
C ALA A 149 -9.57 -5.80 13.00
N ALA A 150 -10.77 -6.21 13.44
CA ALA A 150 -12.04 -5.92 12.76
C ALA A 150 -12.43 -4.44 12.84
N VAL A 151 -12.99 -4.01 13.97
CA VAL A 151 -13.73 -2.74 14.06
C VAL A 151 -12.85 -1.50 13.90
N SER A 152 -11.69 -1.47 14.53
CA SER A 152 -10.80 -0.29 14.56
C SER A 152 -9.37 -0.64 14.20
N GLY A 153 -9.13 -1.83 13.65
CA GLY A 153 -7.80 -2.35 13.35
C GLY A 153 -7.53 -2.49 11.85
N CYS A 154 -6.78 -3.52 11.51
CA CYS A 154 -6.22 -3.74 10.16
C CYS A 154 -7.27 -3.73 9.04
N TRP A 155 -8.48 -4.22 9.30
CA TRP A 155 -9.54 -4.33 8.29
C TRP A 155 -10.11 -2.99 7.86
N GLN A 156 -9.94 -1.93 8.65
CA GLN A 156 -10.39 -0.59 8.25
C GLN A 156 -9.59 -0.02 7.07
N CYS A 157 -8.30 -0.42 6.98
CA CYS A 157 -7.43 -0.04 5.88
C CYS A 157 -7.36 -1.14 4.80
N HIS A 158 -7.01 -2.37 5.21
CA HIS A 158 -6.74 -3.47 4.29
C HIS A 158 -7.99 -4.19 3.80
N GLY A 159 -9.07 -4.19 4.57
CA GLY A 159 -10.21 -5.04 4.31
C GLY A 159 -9.95 -6.50 4.70
N SER A 160 -10.98 -7.31 4.65
CA SER A 160 -10.97 -8.76 4.80
C SER A 160 -12.21 -9.38 4.17
N LEU A 161 -12.41 -10.68 4.35
CA LEU A 161 -13.60 -11.38 3.86
C LEU A 161 -14.85 -10.94 4.64
N VAL A 162 -15.90 -10.56 3.92
CA VAL A 162 -17.25 -10.36 4.46
C VAL A 162 -18.05 -11.65 4.26
N LYS A 163 -18.62 -12.16 5.35
CA LYS A 163 -19.45 -13.36 5.36
C LYS A 163 -20.93 -13.04 5.40
N VAL A 164 -21.74 -13.91 4.81
CA VAL A 164 -23.20 -13.91 4.88
C VAL A 164 -23.64 -15.09 5.74
N ILE A 165 -24.58 -14.88 6.67
CA ILE A 165 -25.06 -15.91 7.62
C ILE A 165 -26.47 -16.42 7.31
N GLY A 166 -27.06 -16.00 6.22
CA GLY A 166 -28.38 -16.42 5.73
C GLY A 166 -29.25 -15.24 5.35
N ASP A 167 -30.15 -15.46 4.41
CA ASP A 167 -31.11 -14.46 3.93
C ASP A 167 -30.48 -13.08 3.60
N GLY A 168 -29.28 -13.08 3.02
CA GLY A 168 -28.53 -11.86 2.71
C GLY A 168 -27.99 -11.10 3.91
N GLN A 169 -28.11 -11.62 5.12
CA GLN A 169 -27.67 -10.99 6.35
C GLN A 169 -26.15 -11.09 6.51
N LEU A 170 -25.49 -9.95 6.71
CA LEU A 170 -24.05 -9.90 6.90
C LEU A 170 -23.65 -10.36 8.31
N ASP A 171 -22.60 -11.18 8.39
CA ASP A 171 -22.06 -11.66 9.66
C ASP A 171 -21.46 -10.49 10.45
N PRO A 172 -21.98 -10.16 11.65
CA PRO A 172 -21.48 -9.05 12.45
C PRO A 172 -20.03 -9.24 12.93
N ALA A 173 -19.46 -10.46 12.87
CA ALA A 173 -18.06 -10.70 13.15
C ALA A 173 -17.15 -10.23 12.00
N THR A 174 -17.68 -9.98 10.80
CA THR A 174 -16.93 -9.58 9.60
C THR A 174 -17.41 -8.27 9.01
N TRP A 175 -18.52 -7.72 9.51
CA TRP A 175 -19.13 -6.47 9.08
C TRP A 175 -19.43 -5.57 10.30
N PRO A 176 -19.19 -4.24 10.28
CA PRO A 176 -18.74 -3.42 9.13
C PRO A 176 -17.28 -3.65 8.75
N ASN A 177 -17.01 -3.60 7.42
CA ASN A 177 -15.71 -3.78 6.81
C ASN A 177 -15.56 -2.79 5.65
N THR A 178 -14.75 -1.75 5.84
CA THR A 178 -14.66 -0.60 4.93
C THR A 178 -13.32 -0.52 4.20
N GLY A 179 -12.42 -1.45 4.48
CA GLY A 179 -11.07 -1.44 3.90
C GLY A 179 -11.05 -1.62 2.39
N ILE A 180 -10.02 -1.07 1.77
CA ILE A 180 -9.90 -0.93 0.33
C ILE A 180 -9.85 -2.28 -0.40
N GLY A 181 -9.28 -3.31 0.22
CA GLY A 181 -9.19 -4.67 -0.31
C GLY A 181 -10.25 -5.63 0.25
N ARG A 182 -11.44 -5.13 0.59
CA ARG A 182 -12.56 -5.94 1.04
C ARG A 182 -12.85 -7.06 0.04
N ILE A 183 -13.03 -8.29 0.54
CA ILE A 183 -13.46 -9.44 -0.25
C ILE A 183 -14.97 -9.54 -0.07
N ASN A 184 -15.70 -9.28 -1.15
CA ASN A 184 -17.14 -9.14 -1.15
C ASN A 184 -17.83 -10.50 -1.25
N PRO A 185 -19.11 -10.63 -0.79
CA PRO A 185 -19.87 -11.87 -0.89
C PRO A 185 -20.04 -12.40 -2.32
N ASP A 186 -20.09 -11.50 -3.31
CA ASP A 186 -20.15 -11.83 -4.74
C ASP A 186 -18.82 -12.33 -5.33
N GLY A 187 -17.79 -12.50 -4.49
CA GLY A 187 -16.45 -12.96 -4.84
C GLY A 187 -15.56 -11.88 -5.47
N SER A 188 -16.03 -10.66 -5.65
CA SER A 188 -15.19 -9.55 -6.10
C SER A 188 -14.28 -9.04 -4.98
N GLU A 189 -13.19 -8.38 -5.34
CA GLU A 189 -12.22 -7.82 -4.42
C GLU A 189 -12.10 -6.32 -4.60
N GLY A 190 -12.02 -5.61 -3.49
CA GLY A 190 -11.88 -4.18 -3.46
C GLY A 190 -13.12 -3.44 -3.00
N SER A 191 -12.94 -2.14 -2.74
CA SER A 191 -14.01 -1.23 -2.29
C SER A 191 -13.78 0.16 -2.84
N CYS A 192 -14.53 0.53 -3.88
CA CYS A 192 -14.48 1.88 -4.47
C CYS A 192 -14.82 2.96 -3.44
N SER A 193 -15.72 2.63 -2.49
CA SER A 193 -16.12 3.54 -1.42
C SER A 193 -15.05 3.80 -0.36
N ALA A 194 -13.92 3.08 -0.40
CA ALA A 194 -12.77 3.41 0.44
C ALA A 194 -12.14 4.75 0.06
N CYS A 195 -12.20 5.14 -1.22
CA CYS A 195 -11.71 6.44 -1.70
C CYS A 195 -12.86 7.39 -2.03
N HIS A 196 -13.92 6.90 -2.66
CA HIS A 196 -15.11 7.64 -3.01
C HIS A 196 -16.18 7.45 -1.93
N SER A 197 -16.12 8.25 -0.87
CA SER A 197 -17.03 8.08 0.26
C SER A 197 -18.50 8.14 -0.17
N ARG A 198 -19.24 7.09 0.23
CA ARG A 198 -20.69 7.02 0.05
C ARG A 198 -21.39 8.09 0.91
N HIS A 199 -22.41 8.71 0.43
CA HIS A 199 -23.13 8.50 -0.83
C HIS A 199 -22.91 9.68 -1.78
N LYS A 200 -21.93 10.57 -1.46
CA LYS A 200 -21.57 11.72 -2.30
C LYS A 200 -20.68 11.33 -3.47
N PHE A 201 -19.82 10.34 -3.30
CA PHE A 201 -18.87 9.85 -4.31
C PHE A 201 -18.03 10.94 -4.96
N SER A 202 -17.54 11.89 -4.15
CA SER A 202 -16.81 13.07 -4.61
C SER A 202 -15.42 12.70 -5.19
N SER A 203 -15.14 13.14 -6.41
CA SER A 203 -13.80 13.06 -6.99
C SER A 203 -12.82 14.01 -6.29
N ALA A 204 -13.28 15.19 -5.88
CA ALA A 204 -12.48 16.14 -5.12
C ALA A 204 -12.01 15.54 -3.78
N GLN A 205 -12.89 14.82 -3.09
CA GLN A 205 -12.50 14.12 -1.86
C GLN A 205 -11.47 13.01 -2.14
N ALA A 206 -11.68 12.22 -3.21
CA ALA A 206 -10.76 11.13 -3.56
C ALA A 206 -9.35 11.62 -3.94
N ARG A 207 -9.24 12.85 -4.47
CA ARG A 207 -7.99 13.50 -4.88
C ARG A 207 -7.26 14.20 -3.74
N ASN A 208 -7.94 14.41 -2.61
CA ASN A 208 -7.37 15.09 -1.45
C ASN A 208 -6.38 14.16 -0.71
N PRO A 209 -5.19 14.64 -0.33
CA PRO A 209 -4.17 13.84 0.36
C PRO A 209 -4.68 13.12 1.61
N GLU A 210 -5.52 13.74 2.41
CA GLU A 210 -6.08 13.18 3.63
C GLU A 210 -6.92 11.91 3.36
N ASN A 211 -7.46 11.78 2.14
CA ASN A 211 -8.18 10.57 1.76
C ASN A 211 -7.25 9.36 1.59
N CYS A 212 -6.01 9.57 1.18
CA CYS A 212 -4.97 8.54 1.15
C CYS A 212 -4.37 8.34 2.54
N GLY A 213 -4.11 9.46 3.23
CA GLY A 213 -3.50 9.53 4.55
C GLY A 213 -4.23 8.78 5.64
N LYS A 214 -5.57 8.60 5.55
CA LYS A 214 -6.33 7.82 6.54
C LYS A 214 -5.92 6.34 6.65
N CYS A 215 -5.18 5.83 5.65
CA CYS A 215 -4.63 4.48 5.63
C CYS A 215 -3.10 4.49 5.51
N HIS A 216 -2.54 5.47 4.80
CA HIS A 216 -1.09 5.63 4.59
C HIS A 216 -0.49 6.53 5.68
N LEU A 217 -0.41 6.01 6.90
CA LEU A 217 0.10 6.68 8.10
C LEU A 217 0.74 5.66 9.04
N GLY A 218 1.43 6.16 10.06
CA GLY A 218 1.96 5.33 11.14
C GLY A 218 3.43 4.94 11.00
N PRO A 219 3.97 4.11 11.90
CA PRO A 219 5.41 3.96 12.08
C PRO A 219 6.13 3.28 10.91
N ASP A 220 5.43 2.53 10.07
CA ASP A 220 6.00 1.71 9.00
C ASP A 220 5.77 2.27 7.59
N HIS A 221 4.74 3.09 7.40
CA HIS A 221 4.38 3.67 6.10
C HIS A 221 3.78 5.07 6.25
N PRO A 222 4.52 6.01 6.85
CA PRO A 222 4.04 7.36 7.21
C PRO A 222 3.98 8.29 5.99
N GLN A 223 3.31 7.87 4.89
CA GLN A 223 3.30 8.69 3.68
C GLN A 223 2.58 10.02 3.88
N MET A 224 1.55 10.06 4.74
CA MET A 224 0.87 11.32 5.03
C MET A 224 1.78 12.29 5.76
N GLU A 225 2.44 11.84 6.81
CA GLU A 225 3.38 12.64 7.60
C GLU A 225 4.56 13.12 6.73
N ILE A 226 5.10 12.26 5.86
CA ILE A 226 6.14 12.61 4.89
C ILE A 226 5.65 13.67 3.90
N TYR A 227 4.40 13.52 3.41
CA TYR A 227 3.81 14.46 2.47
C TYR A 227 3.64 15.85 3.12
N GLU A 228 3.14 15.90 4.35
CA GLU A 228 2.93 17.14 5.10
C GLU A 228 4.21 17.96 5.28
N GLU A 229 5.35 17.31 5.55
CA GLU A 229 6.63 18.01 5.67
C GLU A 229 7.28 18.35 4.32
N SER A 230 6.84 17.71 3.24
CA SER A 230 7.40 17.94 1.91
C SER A 230 7.00 19.32 1.36
N LYS A 231 7.83 19.83 0.43
CA LYS A 231 7.49 21.09 -0.27
C LYS A 231 6.20 20.96 -1.06
N HIS A 232 5.85 19.77 -1.54
CA HIS A 232 4.60 19.52 -2.24
C HIS A 232 3.40 19.63 -1.32
N GLY A 233 3.45 19.05 -0.11
CA GLY A 233 2.40 19.16 0.88
C GLY A 233 2.20 20.61 1.34
N ILE A 234 3.29 21.31 1.68
CA ILE A 234 3.24 22.72 2.05
C ILE A 234 2.62 23.57 0.93
N ALA A 235 3.04 23.35 -0.32
CA ALA A 235 2.49 24.06 -1.47
C ALA A 235 1.01 23.73 -1.72
N PHE A 236 0.59 22.49 -1.52
CA PHE A 236 -0.82 22.09 -1.61
C PHE A 236 -1.70 22.86 -0.63
N HIS A 237 -1.31 22.89 0.65
CA HIS A 237 -2.07 23.62 1.67
C HIS A 237 -2.16 25.14 1.39
N ALA A 238 -1.10 25.70 0.84
CA ALA A 238 -1.08 27.11 0.46
C ALA A 238 -1.94 27.46 -0.77
N ASN A 239 -2.14 26.49 -1.67
CA ASN A 239 -2.79 26.72 -2.97
C ASN A 239 -3.94 25.73 -3.26
N LYS A 240 -4.59 25.23 -2.22
CA LYS A 240 -5.64 24.21 -2.33
C LYS A 240 -6.78 24.59 -3.28
N ASP A 241 -7.16 25.85 -3.26
CA ASP A 241 -8.27 26.37 -4.08
C ASP A 241 -7.92 26.39 -5.58
N GLU A 242 -6.62 26.37 -5.93
CA GLU A 242 -6.14 26.35 -7.31
C GLU A 242 -6.02 24.92 -7.89
N MET A 243 -6.32 23.90 -7.10
CA MET A 243 -6.16 22.50 -7.49
C MET A 243 -7.22 21.96 -8.41
N ASN A 244 -8.31 22.70 -8.64
CA ASN A 244 -9.42 22.28 -9.51
C ASN A 244 -9.84 20.80 -9.29
N LEU A 245 -9.99 20.41 -8.03
CA LEU A 245 -10.19 19.00 -7.62
C LEU A 245 -11.44 18.35 -8.21
N ASP A 246 -12.41 19.12 -8.69
CA ASP A 246 -13.65 18.63 -9.32
C ASP A 246 -13.57 18.52 -10.86
N SER A 247 -12.44 18.88 -11.48
CA SER A 247 -12.25 18.76 -12.94
C SER A 247 -12.53 17.33 -13.41
N PRO A 248 -13.28 17.12 -14.49
CA PRO A 248 -13.57 15.80 -15.02
C PRO A 248 -12.34 14.99 -15.42
N LYS A 249 -11.37 15.63 -16.06
CA LYS A 249 -10.15 14.99 -16.56
C LYS A 249 -8.99 15.12 -15.57
N TRP A 250 -8.86 16.26 -14.94
CA TRP A 250 -7.83 16.59 -13.95
C TRP A 250 -6.41 16.31 -14.44
N ILE A 251 -6.06 16.91 -15.56
CA ILE A 251 -4.77 16.78 -16.24
C ILE A 251 -3.76 17.70 -15.55
N VAL A 252 -2.68 17.13 -15.00
CA VAL A 252 -1.61 17.91 -14.39
C VAL A 252 -0.88 18.75 -15.44
N GLY A 253 -0.67 20.02 -15.13
CA GLY A 253 -0.08 21.00 -16.05
C GLY A 253 -1.08 21.67 -17.00
N GLU A 254 -2.33 21.19 -17.07
CA GLU A 254 -3.42 21.81 -17.86
C GLU A 254 -4.57 22.27 -16.98
N ASP A 255 -5.19 21.35 -16.23
CA ASP A 255 -6.33 21.67 -15.36
C ASP A 255 -5.89 22.31 -14.05
N TYR A 256 -4.67 22.04 -13.61
CA TYR A 256 -4.08 22.60 -12.39
C TYR A 256 -2.54 22.54 -12.44
N THR A 257 -1.89 23.49 -11.76
CA THR A 257 -0.42 23.61 -11.69
C THR A 257 0.10 23.89 -10.28
N ALA A 258 -0.81 24.05 -9.31
CA ALA A 258 -0.45 24.60 -7.99
C ALA A 258 0.46 23.68 -7.16
N ALA A 259 0.14 22.42 -7.03
CA ALA A 259 0.94 21.43 -6.31
C ALA A 259 0.43 20.02 -6.58
N PRO A 260 1.30 18.98 -6.56
CA PRO A 260 0.84 17.61 -6.66
C PRO A 260 0.25 17.11 -5.33
N THR A 261 -0.85 16.34 -5.41
CA THR A 261 -1.34 15.48 -4.33
C THR A 261 -0.86 14.05 -4.53
N CYS A 262 -1.16 13.16 -3.60
CA CYS A 262 -0.92 11.71 -3.79
C CYS A 262 -1.57 11.21 -5.08
N ALA A 263 -2.82 11.61 -5.32
CA ALA A 263 -3.56 11.25 -6.52
C ALA A 263 -2.94 11.85 -7.81
N THR A 264 -2.31 13.02 -7.74
CA THR A 264 -1.58 13.59 -8.89
C THR A 264 -0.47 12.64 -9.34
N CYS A 265 0.39 12.22 -8.41
CA CYS A 265 1.53 11.36 -8.73
C CYS A 265 1.11 9.97 -9.17
N HIS A 266 0.11 9.38 -8.51
CA HIS A 266 -0.21 7.96 -8.68
C HIS A 266 -1.37 7.69 -9.64
N MET A 267 -2.27 8.64 -9.89
CA MET A 267 -3.55 8.35 -10.55
C MET A 267 -3.96 9.36 -11.64
N SER A 268 -3.52 10.63 -11.57
CA SER A 268 -4.04 11.68 -12.47
C SER A 268 -3.62 11.48 -13.93
N ALA A 269 -4.37 12.09 -14.83
CA ALA A 269 -3.98 12.20 -16.22
C ALA A 269 -2.79 13.16 -16.39
N THR A 270 -1.99 12.92 -17.43
CA THR A 270 -0.99 13.83 -17.99
C THR A 270 -1.35 14.07 -19.46
N LYS A 271 -0.50 14.80 -20.18
CA LYS A 271 -0.63 14.89 -21.64
C LYS A 271 -0.49 13.54 -22.35
N ASN A 272 0.25 12.61 -21.75
CA ASN A 272 0.63 11.34 -22.36
C ASN A 272 -0.05 10.13 -21.72
N GLN A 273 -0.65 10.29 -20.56
CA GLN A 273 -1.30 9.21 -19.81
C GLN A 273 -2.72 9.57 -19.38
N ASP A 274 -3.62 8.63 -19.48
CA ASP A 274 -4.97 8.72 -18.91
C ASP A 274 -4.94 8.61 -17.37
N ILE A 275 -6.06 8.96 -16.73
CA ILE A 275 -6.35 8.62 -15.34
C ILE A 275 -6.24 7.10 -15.17
N THR A 276 -5.58 6.64 -14.13
CA THR A 276 -5.51 5.23 -13.76
C THR A 276 -5.97 4.98 -12.31
N HIS A 277 -6.62 3.85 -12.09
CA HIS A 277 -6.92 3.30 -10.76
C HIS A 277 -5.97 2.17 -10.36
N ASP A 278 -5.02 1.79 -11.22
CA ASP A 278 -3.87 0.95 -10.83
C ASP A 278 -2.73 1.82 -10.32
N ILE A 279 -2.69 2.06 -9.01
CA ILE A 279 -1.63 2.87 -8.37
C ILE A 279 -0.24 2.27 -8.55
N GLY A 280 -0.14 0.98 -8.82
CA GLY A 280 1.12 0.27 -9.05
C GLY A 280 1.79 0.66 -10.36
N ASN A 281 1.02 1.18 -11.32
CA ASN A 281 1.49 1.54 -12.66
C ASN A 281 2.59 2.63 -12.67
N ARG A 282 2.70 3.42 -11.61
CA ARG A 282 3.70 4.50 -11.46
C ARG A 282 4.65 4.28 -10.29
N ILE A 283 4.64 3.09 -9.66
CA ILE A 283 5.52 2.77 -8.54
C ILE A 283 6.69 1.94 -9.01
N SER A 284 7.90 2.50 -8.93
CA SER A 284 9.15 1.81 -9.19
C SER A 284 9.47 0.84 -8.05
N TRP A 285 9.42 -0.47 -8.32
CA TRP A 285 9.64 -1.50 -7.28
C TRP A 285 11.10 -1.73 -6.93
N ASN A 286 12.04 -1.11 -7.64
CA ASN A 286 13.46 -1.16 -7.28
C ASN A 286 13.77 -0.55 -5.90
N ASN A 287 12.84 0.22 -5.33
CA ASN A 287 12.97 0.73 -3.96
C ASN A 287 12.61 -0.30 -2.86
N ARG A 288 12.14 -1.49 -3.23
CA ARG A 288 11.90 -2.58 -2.27
C ARG A 288 13.21 -3.15 -1.78
N PRO A 289 13.33 -3.45 -0.47
CA PRO A 289 14.56 -4.04 0.04
C PRO A 289 14.70 -5.50 -0.42
N PRO A 290 15.94 -6.03 -0.49
CA PRO A 290 16.19 -7.44 -0.86
C PRO A 290 15.48 -8.46 0.02
N VAL A 291 15.04 -8.08 1.22
CA VAL A 291 14.24 -8.92 2.13
C VAL A 291 12.79 -9.09 1.66
N SER A 292 12.32 -8.29 0.70
CA SER A 292 10.94 -8.36 0.19
C SER A 292 10.87 -9.24 -1.05
N ILE A 293 10.15 -10.37 -0.95
CA ILE A 293 9.87 -11.29 -2.05
C ILE A 293 8.51 -11.03 -2.71
N ARG A 294 7.84 -9.94 -2.34
CA ARG A 294 6.47 -9.64 -2.77
C ARG A 294 6.28 -9.58 -4.29
N PRO A 295 7.17 -8.95 -5.10
CA PRO A 295 6.99 -8.90 -6.56
C PRO A 295 6.94 -10.28 -7.22
N GLU A 296 7.85 -11.19 -6.84
CA GLU A 296 7.97 -12.50 -7.47
C GLU A 296 6.96 -13.51 -6.93
N VAL A 297 6.54 -13.38 -5.70
CA VAL A 297 5.71 -14.38 -5.01
C VAL A 297 4.27 -13.95 -4.90
N SER A 298 4.00 -12.81 -4.22
CA SER A 298 2.62 -12.43 -3.93
C SER A 298 1.97 -11.65 -5.07
N ASP A 299 2.69 -10.72 -5.69
CA ASP A 299 2.11 -9.85 -6.72
C ASP A 299 1.77 -10.67 -7.98
N GLN A 300 2.66 -11.55 -8.43
CA GLN A 300 2.36 -12.49 -9.53
C GLN A 300 1.27 -13.48 -9.16
N LYS A 301 1.33 -14.05 -7.95
CA LYS A 301 0.32 -14.99 -7.45
C LYS A 301 -1.09 -14.40 -7.46
N TYR A 302 -1.23 -13.13 -7.15
CA TYR A 302 -2.54 -12.45 -7.12
C TYR A 302 -2.91 -11.79 -8.44
N GLY A 303 -2.10 -11.96 -9.49
CA GLY A 303 -2.40 -11.47 -10.83
C GLY A 303 -2.46 -9.95 -10.91
N LEU A 304 -1.55 -9.25 -10.23
CA LEU A 304 -1.47 -7.79 -10.30
C LEU A 304 -0.95 -7.38 -11.67
N LYS A 305 -1.69 -6.55 -12.40
CA LYS A 305 -1.33 -6.09 -13.74
C LYS A 305 0.00 -5.34 -13.76
N SER A 306 0.22 -4.45 -12.81
CA SER A 306 1.46 -3.70 -12.67
C SER A 306 2.68 -4.58 -12.38
N ALA A 307 2.51 -5.83 -11.94
CA ALA A 307 3.61 -6.78 -11.77
C ALA A 307 4.22 -7.24 -13.11
N SER A 308 3.46 -7.17 -14.20
CA SER A 308 3.95 -7.51 -15.55
C SER A 308 4.72 -6.35 -16.22
N ILE A 309 4.59 -5.14 -15.70
CA ILE A 309 5.27 -3.94 -16.21
C ILE A 309 6.64 -3.84 -15.55
N LYS A 310 7.69 -3.64 -16.31
CA LYS A 310 9.06 -3.47 -15.79
C LYS A 310 9.14 -2.23 -14.91
N TRP A 311 10.04 -2.26 -13.92
CA TRP A 311 10.18 -1.14 -12.99
C TRP A 311 10.66 0.15 -13.66
N GLU A 312 11.43 0.04 -14.74
CA GLU A 312 11.87 1.16 -15.56
C GLU A 312 10.67 1.87 -16.19
N GLU A 313 9.77 1.11 -16.81
CA GLU A 313 8.57 1.64 -17.43
C GLU A 313 7.65 2.32 -16.39
N ARG A 314 7.48 1.73 -15.22
CA ARG A 314 6.74 2.39 -14.11
C ARG A 314 7.41 3.68 -13.65
N ARG A 315 8.75 3.72 -13.67
CA ARG A 315 9.50 4.94 -13.37
C ARG A 315 9.30 6.00 -14.45
N ASP A 316 9.31 5.60 -15.72
CA ASP A 316 9.07 6.51 -16.82
C ASP A 316 7.66 7.09 -16.78
N ASN A 317 6.66 6.28 -16.43
CA ASN A 317 5.30 6.75 -16.17
C ASN A 317 5.24 7.79 -15.04
N MET A 318 6.01 7.63 -13.97
CA MET A 318 6.10 8.63 -12.90
C MET A 318 6.88 9.88 -13.34
N LYS A 319 7.97 9.73 -14.09
CA LYS A 319 8.74 10.86 -14.62
C LYS A 319 7.90 11.77 -15.50
N ASP A 320 7.01 11.20 -16.31
CA ASP A 320 6.07 11.97 -17.15
C ASP A 320 5.17 12.89 -16.29
N VAL A 321 4.72 12.42 -15.14
CA VAL A 321 3.99 13.27 -14.17
C VAL A 321 4.89 14.39 -13.63
N CYS A 322 6.11 14.07 -13.23
CA CYS A 322 7.05 15.06 -12.69
C CYS A 322 7.37 16.16 -13.71
N GLN A 323 7.53 15.76 -14.99
CA GLN A 323 7.90 16.65 -16.10
C GLN A 323 6.79 17.63 -16.49
N ALA A 324 5.56 17.45 -16.01
CA ALA A 324 4.53 18.46 -16.15
C ALA A 324 4.89 19.81 -15.46
N CYS A 325 5.77 19.76 -14.44
CA CYS A 325 6.20 20.93 -13.66
C CYS A 325 7.72 21.12 -13.60
N HIS A 326 8.49 20.04 -13.72
CA HIS A 326 9.95 20.02 -13.57
C HIS A 326 10.66 19.73 -14.90
N SER A 327 11.87 20.27 -15.09
CA SER A 327 12.69 19.91 -16.24
C SER A 327 13.18 18.47 -16.16
N GLU A 328 13.40 17.83 -17.29
CA GLU A 328 13.92 16.48 -17.41
C GLU A 328 15.20 16.27 -16.59
N ASN A 329 16.17 17.17 -16.73
CA ASN A 329 17.44 17.14 -16.01
C ASN A 329 17.24 17.14 -14.48
N TRP A 330 16.30 17.96 -13.97
CA TRP A 330 15.99 17.98 -12.55
C TRP A 330 15.43 16.63 -12.09
N VAL A 331 14.51 16.06 -12.85
CA VAL A 331 13.87 14.78 -12.53
C VAL A 331 14.90 13.64 -12.55
N ASP A 332 15.77 13.62 -13.56
CA ASP A 332 16.82 12.59 -13.66
C ASP A 332 17.84 12.68 -12.52
N ASN A 333 18.26 13.89 -12.16
CA ASN A 333 19.17 14.10 -11.02
C ASN A 333 18.53 13.71 -9.70
N PHE A 334 17.23 13.96 -9.53
CA PHE A 334 16.49 13.47 -8.37
C PHE A 334 16.55 11.93 -8.27
N TYR A 335 16.29 11.21 -9.36
CA TYR A 335 16.34 9.75 -9.36
C TYR A 335 17.74 9.19 -9.13
N ILE A 336 18.80 9.86 -9.58
CA ILE A 336 20.18 9.48 -9.26
C ILE A 336 20.42 9.55 -7.74
N GLN A 337 20.00 10.62 -7.09
CA GLN A 337 20.14 10.78 -5.64
C GLN A 337 19.26 9.77 -4.87
N TYR A 338 18.04 9.57 -5.33
CA TYR A 338 17.12 8.60 -4.75
C TYR A 338 17.69 7.17 -4.83
N ASP A 339 18.18 6.74 -5.99
CA ASP A 339 18.78 5.42 -6.17
C ASP A 339 20.05 5.25 -5.31
N ALA A 340 20.83 6.30 -5.13
CA ALA A 340 22.00 6.27 -4.24
C ALA A 340 21.60 5.98 -2.78
N LEU A 341 20.51 6.56 -2.30
CA LEU A 341 20.00 6.27 -0.94
C LEU A 341 19.45 4.85 -0.83
N ILE A 342 18.72 4.37 -1.84
CA ILE A 342 18.23 2.99 -1.88
C ILE A 342 19.40 1.99 -1.86
N ASN A 343 20.43 2.24 -2.65
CA ASN A 343 21.63 1.41 -2.68
C ASN A 343 22.39 1.44 -1.34
N LEU A 344 22.54 2.62 -0.74
CA LEU A 344 23.13 2.75 0.60
C LEU A 344 22.38 1.88 1.62
N TYR A 345 21.06 1.97 1.65
CA TYR A 345 20.25 1.17 2.54
C TYR A 345 20.41 -0.34 2.28
N ASN A 346 20.32 -0.74 1.01
CA ASN A 346 20.40 -2.13 0.62
C ASN A 346 21.76 -2.76 0.95
N GLU A 347 22.84 -2.10 0.57
CA GLU A 347 24.20 -2.67 0.70
C GLU A 347 24.71 -2.60 2.13
N LYS A 348 24.43 -1.52 2.86
CA LYS A 348 24.96 -1.33 4.21
C LYS A 348 24.10 -2.03 5.28
N TYR A 349 22.78 -2.11 5.12
CA TYR A 349 21.90 -2.60 6.18
C TYR A 349 21.08 -3.82 5.77
N ALA A 350 20.30 -3.75 4.68
CA ALA A 350 19.31 -4.78 4.40
C ALA A 350 19.96 -6.15 4.06
N LYS A 351 20.92 -6.19 3.14
CA LYS A 351 21.60 -7.42 2.76
C LYS A 351 22.45 -8.02 3.90
N PRO A 352 23.30 -7.23 4.58
CA PRO A 352 24.04 -7.75 5.75
C PRO A 352 23.11 -8.23 6.87
N GLY A 353 22.06 -7.48 7.19
CA GLY A 353 21.12 -7.89 8.23
C GLY A 353 20.37 -9.17 7.90
N LEU A 354 19.91 -9.33 6.66
CA LEU A 354 19.28 -10.57 6.21
C LEU A 354 20.24 -11.75 6.36
N LYS A 355 21.50 -11.62 5.89
CA LYS A 355 22.54 -12.64 6.02
C LYS A 355 22.80 -13.01 7.50
N LEU A 356 22.93 -12.01 8.37
CA LEU A 356 23.15 -12.23 9.80
C LEU A 356 21.98 -12.95 10.47
N MET A 357 20.72 -12.58 10.15
CA MET A 357 19.53 -13.25 10.67
C MET A 357 19.41 -14.70 10.18
N GLU A 358 19.79 -14.99 8.92
CA GLU A 358 19.84 -16.35 8.40
C GLU A 358 20.85 -17.22 9.14
N VAL A 359 22.05 -16.67 9.40
CA VAL A 359 23.10 -17.39 10.16
C VAL A 359 22.73 -17.54 11.63
N ALA A 360 22.01 -16.57 12.21
CA ALA A 360 21.56 -16.61 13.60
C ALA A 360 20.42 -17.62 13.84
N LYS A 361 19.67 -18.00 12.80
CA LYS A 361 18.46 -18.84 12.90
C LYS A 361 18.60 -20.08 13.79
N PRO A 362 19.70 -20.87 13.76
CA PRO A 362 19.85 -22.04 14.65
C PRO A 362 19.95 -21.70 16.13
N LEU A 363 20.26 -20.45 16.49
CA LEU A 363 20.36 -19.96 17.86
C LEU A 363 19.02 -19.45 18.40
N LEU A 364 18.08 -19.13 17.51
CA LEU A 364 16.80 -18.55 17.86
C LEU A 364 15.77 -19.59 18.29
N LYS A 365 14.79 -19.18 19.07
CA LYS A 365 13.57 -19.93 19.30
C LYS A 365 12.76 -19.98 17.99
N PRO A 366 12.06 -21.10 17.69
CA PRO A 366 11.40 -21.29 16.40
C PRO A 366 10.19 -20.38 16.17
N SER A 367 9.51 -19.96 17.24
CA SER A 367 8.36 -19.07 17.12
C SER A 367 8.80 -17.66 16.76
N LYS A 368 8.23 -17.10 15.71
CA LYS A 368 8.50 -15.71 15.28
C LYS A 368 8.16 -14.72 16.41
N PHE A 369 8.91 -13.66 16.52
CA PHE A 369 8.80 -12.64 17.57
C PHE A 369 8.98 -13.14 19.00
N SER A 370 9.44 -14.40 19.21
CA SER A 370 9.78 -14.91 20.54
C SER A 370 11.21 -14.58 20.99
N ASN A 371 12.00 -14.01 20.11
CA ASN A 371 13.35 -13.54 20.38
C ASN A 371 13.39 -12.02 20.30
N LYS A 372 14.19 -11.39 21.16
CA LYS A 372 14.35 -9.93 21.18
C LYS A 372 14.78 -9.39 19.80
N ILE A 373 15.74 -10.06 19.17
CA ILE A 373 16.30 -9.67 17.88
C ILE A 373 15.29 -9.72 16.73
N ASP A 374 14.23 -10.55 16.82
CA ASP A 374 13.16 -10.59 15.79
C ASP A 374 12.45 -9.24 15.70
N TRP A 375 12.18 -8.60 16.85
CA TRP A 375 11.58 -7.27 16.94
C TRP A 375 12.52 -6.20 16.42
N THR A 376 13.78 -6.22 16.88
CA THR A 376 14.78 -5.25 16.43
C THR A 376 14.99 -5.34 14.92
N TRP A 377 15.12 -6.56 14.37
CA TRP A 377 15.27 -6.74 12.93
C TRP A 377 14.02 -6.27 12.16
N PHE A 378 12.82 -6.57 12.67
CA PHE A 378 11.57 -6.11 12.06
C PHE A 378 11.51 -4.58 12.01
N GLU A 379 11.82 -3.89 13.09
CA GLU A 379 11.86 -2.43 13.14
C GLU A 379 12.85 -1.85 12.13
N LEU A 380 14.07 -2.39 12.05
CA LEU A 380 15.12 -1.90 11.16
C LEU A 380 14.72 -1.91 9.68
N TRP A 381 14.10 -2.98 9.19
CA TRP A 381 13.73 -3.05 7.77
C TRP A 381 12.30 -2.61 7.48
N HIS A 382 11.36 -2.90 8.40
CA HIS A 382 9.94 -2.65 8.19
C HIS A 382 9.53 -1.23 8.57
N HIS A 383 10.10 -0.65 9.63
CA HIS A 383 9.82 0.72 10.06
C HIS A 383 10.87 1.70 9.52
N GLU A 384 12.07 1.67 10.06
CA GLU A 384 13.09 2.69 9.83
C GLU A 384 13.59 2.70 8.38
N GLY A 385 13.95 1.55 7.85
CA GLY A 385 14.38 1.42 6.46
C GLY A 385 13.27 1.73 5.45
N ARG A 386 12.01 1.45 5.78
CA ARG A 386 10.86 1.80 4.96
C ARG A 386 10.61 3.31 4.99
N ARG A 387 10.66 3.93 6.17
CA ARG A 387 10.56 5.40 6.33
C ARG A 387 11.62 6.11 5.50
N ALA A 388 12.88 5.72 5.63
CA ALA A 388 13.98 6.32 4.86
C ALA A 388 13.73 6.29 3.35
N ARG A 389 13.32 5.14 2.81
CA ARG A 389 13.09 4.96 1.37
C ARG A 389 11.84 5.68 0.86
N HIS A 390 10.73 5.62 1.60
CA HIS A 390 9.50 6.30 1.24
C HIS A 390 9.69 7.83 1.31
N ALA A 391 10.35 8.31 2.36
CA ALA A 391 10.59 9.74 2.52
C ALA A 391 11.53 10.28 1.44
N ALA A 392 12.57 9.54 1.07
CA ALA A 392 13.42 9.91 -0.06
C ALA A 392 12.65 9.96 -1.38
N ALA A 393 11.72 9.01 -1.62
CA ALA A 393 10.87 9.02 -2.80
C ALA A 393 9.92 10.21 -2.87
N MET A 394 9.51 10.75 -1.72
CA MET A 394 8.53 11.84 -1.58
C MET A 394 9.19 13.17 -1.16
N MET A 395 10.51 13.20 -1.04
CA MET A 395 11.29 14.39 -0.68
C MET A 395 10.94 14.98 0.70
N GLY A 396 10.64 14.10 1.68
CA GLY A 396 10.45 14.45 3.08
C GLY A 396 11.78 14.42 3.84
N PRO A 397 12.34 15.56 4.26
CA PRO A 397 13.70 15.62 4.79
C PRO A 397 13.86 15.01 6.18
N ASP A 398 12.91 15.23 7.07
CA ASP A 398 12.99 14.73 8.45
C ASP A 398 12.84 13.20 8.49
N TYR A 399 11.84 12.67 7.80
CA TYR A 399 11.64 11.23 7.70
C TYR A 399 12.74 10.51 6.90
N THR A 400 13.36 11.18 5.93
CA THR A 400 14.54 10.60 5.24
C THR A 400 15.73 10.51 6.19
N HIS A 401 16.04 11.59 6.90
CA HIS A 401 17.25 11.70 7.73
C HIS A 401 17.02 11.17 9.15
N TRP A 402 16.20 11.86 9.97
CA TRP A 402 16.10 11.54 11.40
C TRP A 402 15.31 10.25 11.67
N HIS A 403 14.06 10.17 11.23
CA HIS A 403 13.21 9.00 11.46
C HIS A 403 13.53 7.81 10.55
N GLY A 404 14.35 8.01 9.53
CA GLY A 404 14.80 6.98 8.61
C GLY A 404 16.25 6.57 8.86
N THR A 405 17.19 7.20 8.14
CA THR A 405 18.61 6.75 8.12
C THR A 405 19.31 6.88 9.46
N TYR A 406 19.00 7.92 10.26
CA TYR A 406 19.59 8.09 11.57
C TYR A 406 19.08 7.04 12.58
N ASP A 407 17.76 6.87 12.70
CA ASP A 407 17.20 5.86 13.60
C ASP A 407 17.64 4.45 13.19
N LEU A 408 17.67 4.15 11.89
CA LEU A 408 18.22 2.90 11.35
C LEU A 408 19.66 2.67 11.81
N ALA A 409 20.54 3.65 11.61
CA ALA A 409 21.94 3.55 12.03
C ALA A 409 22.08 3.42 13.54
N LYS A 410 21.37 4.24 14.31
CA LYS A 410 21.34 4.21 15.77
C LYS A 410 20.95 2.81 16.27
N HIS A 411 19.85 2.26 15.82
CA HIS A 411 19.37 0.97 16.31
C HIS A 411 20.19 -0.20 15.77
N TRP A 412 20.79 -0.08 14.58
CA TRP A 412 21.74 -1.05 14.09
C TRP A 412 22.92 -1.25 15.05
N TYR A 413 23.57 -0.17 15.46
CA TYR A 413 24.75 -0.25 16.30
C TYR A 413 24.46 -0.33 17.81
N SER A 414 23.32 0.19 18.28
CA SER A 414 22.98 0.20 19.70
C SER A 414 22.07 -0.92 20.15
N LYS A 415 21.42 -1.64 19.21
CA LYS A 415 20.53 -2.77 19.51
C LYS A 415 20.92 -4.02 18.74
N PHE A 416 20.87 -4.00 17.40
CA PHE A 416 21.01 -5.18 16.57
C PHE A 416 22.37 -5.87 16.71
N VAL A 417 23.47 -5.12 16.61
CA VAL A 417 24.83 -5.66 16.80
C VAL A 417 25.02 -6.23 18.21
N PRO A 418 24.72 -5.50 19.30
CA PRO A 418 24.81 -6.06 20.66
C PRO A 418 23.92 -7.30 20.88
N GLU A 419 22.74 -7.38 20.28
CA GLU A 419 21.86 -8.53 20.38
C GLU A 419 22.41 -9.77 19.65
N LEU A 420 23.12 -9.59 18.55
CA LEU A 420 23.87 -10.66 17.87
C LEU A 420 25.04 -11.14 18.74
N GLU A 421 25.78 -10.23 19.37
CA GLU A 421 26.87 -10.57 20.29
C GLU A 421 26.33 -11.37 21.51
N GLU A 422 25.18 -10.96 22.06
CA GLU A 422 24.53 -11.69 23.16
C GLU A 422 24.10 -13.11 22.74
N LEU A 423 23.58 -13.29 21.51
CA LEU A 423 23.24 -14.60 20.96
C LEU A 423 24.47 -15.48 20.78
N ILE A 424 25.58 -14.91 20.33
CA ILE A 424 26.85 -15.62 20.17
C ILE A 424 27.35 -16.13 21.53
N GLU A 425 27.37 -15.29 22.55
CA GLU A 425 27.82 -15.68 23.89
C GLU A 425 26.95 -16.76 24.52
N LYS A 426 25.62 -16.63 24.40
CA LYS A 426 24.68 -17.67 24.85
C LYS A 426 24.86 -19.00 24.10
N GLY A 427 25.10 -18.92 22.80
CA GLY A 427 25.34 -20.10 21.97
C GLY A 427 26.64 -20.83 22.32
N LYS A 428 27.75 -20.07 22.56
CA LYS A 428 29.02 -20.60 23.05
C LYS A 428 28.84 -21.32 24.39
N ALA A 429 28.15 -20.69 25.33
CA ALA A 429 27.89 -21.24 26.65
C ALA A 429 27.02 -22.52 26.63
N ALA A 430 26.12 -22.65 25.68
CA ALA A 430 25.26 -23.83 25.56
C ALA A 430 25.98 -25.08 25.02
N GLY A 431 27.13 -24.92 24.38
CA GLY A 431 27.92 -26.03 23.83
C GLY A 431 27.30 -26.73 22.60
N GLY A 432 27.94 -27.79 22.12
CA GLY A 432 27.44 -28.64 21.06
C GLY A 432 27.11 -27.87 19.74
N ASP A 433 25.99 -28.20 19.12
CA ASP A 433 25.56 -27.59 17.86
C ASP A 433 25.33 -26.07 17.96
N LYS A 434 24.92 -25.58 19.16
CA LYS A 434 24.74 -24.16 19.40
C LYS A 434 26.06 -23.41 19.44
N ALA A 435 27.11 -24.01 20.02
CA ALA A 435 28.43 -23.42 19.97
C ALA A 435 28.98 -23.34 18.55
N SER A 436 28.73 -24.37 17.73
CA SER A 436 29.09 -24.38 16.31
C SER A 436 28.34 -23.31 15.51
N ALA A 437 27.05 -23.13 15.78
CA ALA A 437 26.24 -22.07 15.15
C ALA A 437 26.70 -20.66 15.59
N ALA A 438 27.02 -20.50 16.88
CA ALA A 438 27.56 -19.25 17.42
C ALA A 438 28.90 -18.87 16.78
N ALA A 439 29.78 -19.85 16.55
CA ALA A 439 31.06 -19.61 15.87
C ALA A 439 30.85 -19.10 14.42
N LYS A 440 29.87 -19.66 13.69
CA LYS A 440 29.51 -19.20 12.34
C LYS A 440 28.94 -17.77 12.37
N LEU A 441 28.08 -17.49 13.34
CA LEU A 441 27.51 -16.15 13.50
C LEU A 441 28.60 -15.12 13.85
N GLN A 442 29.55 -15.49 14.72
CA GLN A 442 30.70 -14.65 15.04
C GLN A 442 31.50 -14.27 13.79
N VAL A 443 31.82 -15.25 12.95
CA VAL A 443 32.54 -14.99 11.69
C VAL A 443 31.75 -14.05 10.78
N ALA A 444 30.44 -14.29 10.62
CA ALA A 444 29.62 -13.44 9.76
C ALA A 444 29.48 -12.00 10.30
N LEU A 445 29.40 -11.83 11.63
CA LEU A 445 29.37 -10.54 12.29
C LEU A 445 30.71 -9.81 12.15
N ASP A 446 31.82 -10.51 12.37
CA ASP A 446 33.18 -9.97 12.23
C ASP A 446 33.44 -9.53 10.78
N ASP A 447 33.06 -10.33 9.80
CA ASP A 447 33.14 -9.99 8.36
C ASP A 447 32.38 -8.70 8.06
N MET A 448 31.16 -8.57 8.56
CA MET A 448 30.35 -7.38 8.36
C MET A 448 30.98 -6.17 9.04
N LEU A 449 31.37 -6.27 10.31
CA LEU A 449 31.95 -5.16 11.08
C LEU A 449 33.32 -4.71 10.53
N ASN A 450 34.09 -5.59 9.90
CA ASN A 450 35.37 -5.24 9.27
C ASN A 450 35.22 -4.73 7.82
N SER A 451 34.01 -4.74 7.24
CA SER A 451 33.76 -4.18 5.91
C SER A 451 33.98 -2.66 5.88
N ASP A 452 34.16 -2.10 4.68
CA ASP A 452 34.38 -0.66 4.50
C ASP A 452 33.24 0.20 5.05
N ASP A 453 32.00 -0.31 5.04
CA ASP A 453 30.82 0.40 5.52
C ASP A 453 30.72 0.45 7.05
N HIS A 454 31.30 -0.54 7.74
CA HIS A 454 31.09 -0.74 9.19
C HIS A 454 32.35 -0.60 10.05
N LYS A 455 33.56 -0.77 9.49
CA LYS A 455 34.82 -0.80 10.25
C LYS A 455 35.12 0.46 11.09
N TRP A 456 34.46 1.56 10.78
CA TRP A 456 34.53 2.78 11.60
C TRP A 456 34.01 2.55 13.03
N TYR A 457 33.06 1.63 13.19
CA TYR A 457 32.51 1.27 14.48
C TYR A 457 33.56 0.58 15.38
N LEU A 458 34.53 -0.10 14.77
CA LEU A 458 35.65 -0.76 15.44
C LEU A 458 36.91 0.12 15.56
N ASP A 459 36.82 1.41 15.21
CA ASP A 459 37.97 2.32 15.16
C ASP A 459 39.06 1.93 14.13
N LYS A 460 38.70 1.10 13.11
CA LYS A 460 39.62 0.53 12.13
C LYS A 460 39.69 1.30 10.79
N LEU A 461 39.35 2.59 10.82
CA LEU A 461 39.51 3.42 9.60
C LEU A 461 40.98 3.59 9.27
N THR A 462 41.34 3.39 8.00
CA THR A 462 42.66 3.69 7.49
C THR A 462 42.93 5.20 7.49
N ASP A 463 44.21 5.59 7.51
CA ASP A 463 44.60 7.00 7.45
C ASP A 463 44.08 7.67 6.16
N ALA A 464 44.05 6.93 5.05
CA ALA A 464 43.46 7.41 3.80
C ALA A 464 41.97 7.73 3.97
N GLN A 465 41.20 6.88 4.63
CA GLN A 465 39.75 7.11 4.90
C GLN A 465 39.54 8.26 5.89
N LYS A 466 40.36 8.37 6.94
CA LYS A 466 40.35 9.52 7.86
C LYS A 466 40.63 10.84 7.12
N LYS A 467 41.63 10.81 6.21
CA LYS A 467 41.97 11.97 5.35
C LYS A 467 40.81 12.33 4.40
N MET A 468 40.16 11.34 3.77
CA MET A 468 38.99 11.57 2.91
C MET A 468 37.84 12.20 3.68
N ARG A 469 37.53 11.71 4.89
CA ARG A 469 36.50 12.32 5.76
C ARG A 469 36.82 13.77 6.09
N LYS A 470 38.08 14.03 6.48
CA LYS A 470 38.52 15.39 6.78
C LYS A 470 38.40 16.29 5.55
N ALA A 471 38.82 15.83 4.38
CA ALA A 471 38.71 16.59 3.15
C ALA A 471 37.24 16.88 2.75
N ALA A 472 36.30 15.97 3.07
CA ALA A 472 34.87 16.23 2.88
C ALA A 472 34.35 17.35 3.82
N VAL A 473 34.76 17.32 5.10
CA VAL A 473 34.42 18.38 6.07
C VAL A 473 35.04 19.71 5.66
N ASP A 474 36.28 19.71 5.21
CA ASP A 474 36.97 20.94 4.79
C ASP A 474 36.31 21.54 3.56
N ARG A 475 35.93 20.72 2.54
CA ARG A 475 35.14 21.19 1.39
C ARG A 475 33.79 21.78 1.79
N PHE A 476 33.11 21.15 2.72
CA PHE A 476 31.82 21.69 3.21
C PHE A 476 32.00 23.07 3.87
N LYS A 477 33.05 23.23 4.69
CA LYS A 477 33.39 24.55 5.28
C LYS A 477 33.71 25.58 4.22
N GLU A 478 34.51 25.21 3.21
CA GLU A 478 34.85 26.11 2.09
C GLU A 478 33.61 26.54 1.31
N GLN A 479 32.66 25.65 1.10
CA GLN A 479 31.37 25.96 0.47
C GLN A 479 30.56 26.95 1.31
N MET A 480 30.50 26.73 2.63
CA MET A 480 29.79 27.64 3.54
C MET A 480 30.46 29.03 3.62
N ASP A 481 31.79 29.07 3.50
CA ASP A 481 32.53 30.33 3.49
C ASP A 481 32.48 31.08 2.14
N GLY A 482 31.69 30.59 1.17
CA GLY A 482 31.54 31.20 -0.15
C GLY A 482 32.78 31.12 -1.05
N LYS A 483 33.77 30.26 -0.70
CA LYS A 483 35.02 30.14 -1.45
C LYS A 483 34.97 29.11 -2.59
N VAL A 484 33.89 28.36 -2.69
CA VAL A 484 33.66 27.36 -3.76
C VAL A 484 32.67 27.92 -4.75
N GLY A 485 33.14 28.57 -5.81
CA GLY A 485 32.24 29.12 -6.84
C GLY A 485 32.89 30.09 -7.83
N SER A 486 34.17 30.40 -7.64
CA SER A 486 34.87 31.35 -8.52
C SER A 486 35.73 30.71 -9.62
N SER A 487 35.66 29.38 -9.79
CA SER A 487 36.34 28.67 -10.89
C SER A 487 35.30 28.05 -11.82
N ARG A 488 34.67 28.89 -12.62
CA ARG A 488 34.05 28.51 -13.89
C ARG A 488 34.70 29.31 -15.01
#